data_2c003f3f3c565330da094c82ca33f3ef
#
_entry.id   2c003f3f3c565330da094c82ca33f3ef
#
_cell.length_a   1.000
_cell.length_b   1.000
_cell.length_c   1.000
_cell.angle_alpha   90.00
_cell.angle_beta   90.00
_cell.angle_gamma   90.00
#
_symmetry.space_group_name_H-M   'P 1'
#
loop_
_entity.id
_entity.type
_entity.pdbx_description
1 polymer ?
#
loop_
_entity_poly.entity_id
_entity_poly.type
_entity_poly.pdbx_seq_one_letter_code
_entity_poly.pdbx_strand_id
1 'polypeptide(L)'
;NAREESEDEEFDFRKKHLKKRTFRIVADQCGKLFDSKVFTMVWARRFAGYKRADLLLQDKERFRKLLENKKYPVQIIFAGKPYPVDFAAISTFNNLVEESKNHKNMAVLTGYELSLSKSLKQGSDVWLINPRVLREASGTSGMTASMNASVNLSTDDGWIPEFAKNGVNSFVVPKADYANMSVFDVDNYDMNQLYDILENQILPMYYERPDEWRQVVKNAMDDVKEQFNSDRMADEYYKIMYNN
;
A
#
# COMPACT_ATOMS: atom_id res chain seq x y z
N ASN A 1 14.68 16.77 -21.31
CA ASN A 1 16.10 16.56 -21.57
C ASN A 1 16.32 15.09 -21.91
N ALA A 2 16.96 14.77 -23.07
CA ALA A 2 17.04 13.39 -23.61
C ALA A 2 17.63 12.37 -22.61
N ARG A 3 18.47 12.80 -21.66
CA ARG A 3 19.02 11.95 -20.61
C ARG A 3 17.98 11.62 -19.55
N GLU A 4 17.21 12.58 -19.12
CA GLU A 4 16.12 12.38 -18.14
C GLU A 4 15.02 11.49 -18.71
N GLU A 5 14.66 11.67 -19.99
CA GLU A 5 13.72 10.80 -20.67
C GLU A 5 14.20 9.35 -20.73
N SER A 6 15.49 9.12 -21.01
CA SER A 6 16.08 7.77 -21.00
C SER A 6 16.11 7.14 -19.60
N GLU A 7 16.36 7.91 -18.54
CA GLU A 7 16.33 7.43 -17.15
C GLU A 7 14.90 7.08 -16.71
N ASP A 8 13.90 7.84 -17.14
CA ASP A 8 12.50 7.60 -16.86
C ASP A 8 11.95 6.34 -17.58
N GLU A 9 12.36 6.14 -18.84
CA GLU A 9 12.01 4.92 -19.58
C GLU A 9 12.61 3.66 -18.96
N GLU A 10 13.86 3.73 -18.49
CA GLU A 10 14.52 2.63 -17.79
C GLU A 10 13.81 2.34 -16.45
N PHE A 11 13.45 3.39 -15.70
CA PHE A 11 12.71 3.26 -14.46
C PHE A 11 11.36 2.54 -14.66
N ASP A 12 10.58 2.99 -15.64
CA ASP A 12 9.29 2.39 -15.96
C ASP A 12 9.42 0.94 -16.44
N PHE A 13 10.43 0.66 -17.27
CA PHE A 13 10.74 -0.69 -17.73
C PHE A 13 11.06 -1.61 -16.54
N ARG A 14 11.92 -1.14 -15.63
CA ARG A 14 12.31 -1.87 -14.42
C ARG A 14 11.11 -2.14 -13.51
N LYS A 15 10.25 -1.14 -13.31
CA LYS A 15 9.02 -1.30 -12.52
C LYS A 15 8.10 -2.36 -13.12
N LYS A 16 7.85 -2.32 -14.43
CA LYS A 16 7.05 -3.32 -15.14
C LYS A 16 7.64 -4.73 -15.01
N HIS A 17 8.97 -4.86 -15.08
CA HIS A 17 9.65 -6.14 -14.88
C HIS A 17 9.44 -6.70 -13.46
N LEU A 18 9.55 -5.87 -12.44
CA LEU A 18 9.34 -6.26 -11.04
C LEU A 18 7.87 -6.65 -10.79
N LYS A 19 6.91 -5.91 -11.36
CA LYS A 19 5.48 -6.29 -11.34
C LYS A 19 5.26 -7.67 -11.94
N LYS A 20 5.83 -7.97 -13.11
CA LYS A 20 5.73 -9.30 -13.75
C LYS A 20 6.26 -10.42 -12.85
N ARG A 21 7.36 -10.19 -12.12
CA ARG A 21 7.89 -11.18 -11.17
C ARG A 21 6.91 -11.44 -10.02
N THR A 22 6.33 -10.40 -9.44
CA THR A 22 5.31 -10.49 -8.39
C THR A 22 4.07 -11.21 -8.90
N PHE A 23 3.63 -10.93 -10.14
CA PHE A 23 2.43 -11.53 -10.71
C PHE A 23 2.57 -13.00 -11.08
N ARG A 24 3.80 -13.52 -11.25
CA ARG A 24 4.04 -14.96 -11.30
C ARG A 24 3.64 -15.62 -9.98
N ILE A 25 3.96 -15.01 -8.83
CA ILE A 25 3.54 -15.54 -7.53
C ILE A 25 2.01 -15.52 -7.40
N VAL A 26 1.34 -14.46 -7.90
CA VAL A 26 -0.13 -14.41 -7.95
C VAL A 26 -0.70 -15.54 -8.82
N ALA A 27 -0.11 -15.77 -9.99
CA ALA A 27 -0.52 -16.85 -10.88
C ALA A 27 -0.31 -18.23 -10.24
N ASP A 28 0.84 -18.45 -9.62
CA ASP A 28 1.19 -19.73 -8.99
C ASP A 28 0.29 -20.04 -7.78
N GLN A 29 -0.04 -19.04 -6.94
CA GLN A 29 -0.87 -19.26 -5.75
C GLN A 29 -2.37 -19.20 -6.00
N CYS A 30 -2.82 -18.34 -6.92
CA CYS A 30 -4.24 -18.03 -7.09
C CYS A 30 -4.80 -18.40 -8.47
N GLY A 31 -3.96 -18.84 -9.41
CA GLY A 31 -4.39 -19.10 -10.78
C GLY A 31 -4.84 -17.86 -11.55
N LYS A 32 -4.44 -16.64 -11.11
CA LYS A 32 -4.90 -15.37 -11.68
C LYS A 32 -3.80 -14.67 -12.46
N LEU A 33 -4.15 -14.19 -13.65
CA LEU A 33 -3.23 -13.47 -14.51
C LEU A 33 -3.40 -11.96 -14.31
N PHE A 34 -2.43 -11.33 -13.67
CA PHE A 34 -2.38 -9.88 -13.49
C PHE A 34 -1.57 -9.23 -14.62
N ASP A 35 -1.96 -8.02 -15.03
CA ASP A 35 -1.27 -7.24 -16.05
C ASP A 35 -0.34 -6.19 -15.42
N SER A 36 0.93 -6.19 -15.81
CA SER A 36 1.93 -5.24 -15.31
C SER A 36 1.70 -3.78 -15.72
N LYS A 37 0.79 -3.53 -16.65
CA LYS A 37 0.38 -2.18 -17.07
C LYS A 37 -0.75 -1.63 -16.19
N VAL A 38 -1.45 -2.49 -15.46
CA VAL A 38 -2.60 -2.12 -14.64
C VAL A 38 -2.14 -1.67 -13.25
N PHE A 39 -2.72 -0.57 -12.76
CA PHE A 39 -2.50 -0.10 -11.40
C PHE A 39 -2.71 -1.21 -10.38
N THR A 40 -1.75 -1.36 -9.47
CA THR A 40 -1.76 -2.45 -8.49
C THR A 40 -1.58 -1.93 -7.07
N MET A 41 -2.59 -2.09 -6.26
CA MET A 41 -2.56 -1.78 -4.83
C MET A 41 -2.30 -3.06 -4.02
N VAL A 42 -1.47 -2.95 -3.00
CA VAL A 42 -1.17 -4.07 -2.08
C VAL A 42 -1.44 -3.68 -0.64
N TRP A 43 -2.19 -4.51 0.04
CA TRP A 43 -2.30 -4.55 1.50
C TRP A 43 -1.58 -5.81 2.00
N ALA A 44 -0.46 -5.69 2.69
CA ALA A 44 0.32 -6.85 3.11
C ALA A 44 0.94 -6.67 4.50
N ARG A 45 0.38 -7.38 5.47
CA ARG A 45 0.78 -7.35 6.88
C ARG A 45 0.10 -8.47 7.67
N ARG A 46 0.47 -8.63 8.96
CA ARG A 46 -0.26 -9.51 9.88
C ARG A 46 -1.72 -9.07 9.96
N PHE A 47 -2.65 -10.01 9.86
CA PHE A 47 -4.06 -9.76 10.11
C PHE A 47 -4.29 -9.51 11.59
N ALA A 48 -4.85 -8.36 11.92
CA ALA A 48 -5.29 -7.97 13.26
C ALA A 48 -6.42 -6.93 13.09
N GLY A 49 -7.41 -6.95 13.95
CA GLY A 49 -8.63 -6.14 13.78
C GLY A 49 -8.38 -4.65 13.54
N TYR A 50 -7.42 -4.05 14.26
CA TYR A 50 -7.12 -2.63 14.10
C TYR A 50 -6.44 -2.27 12.77
N LYS A 51 -5.88 -3.25 12.06
CA LYS A 51 -5.23 -3.06 10.74
C LYS A 51 -6.22 -3.06 9.59
N ARG A 52 -7.46 -3.47 9.84
CA ARG A 52 -8.64 -3.30 8.97
C ARG A 52 -8.41 -3.78 7.53
N ALA A 53 -7.96 -5.03 7.36
CA ALA A 53 -7.72 -5.61 6.03
C ALA A 53 -8.93 -5.54 5.09
N ASP A 54 -10.13 -5.62 5.65
CA ASP A 54 -11.41 -5.64 4.97
C ASP A 54 -12.13 -4.28 4.92
N LEU A 55 -11.45 -3.18 5.31
CA LEU A 55 -12.09 -1.86 5.40
C LEU A 55 -12.79 -1.46 4.10
N LEU A 56 -12.13 -1.60 2.96
CA LEU A 56 -12.71 -1.26 1.66
C LEU A 56 -13.90 -2.17 1.29
N LEU A 57 -13.95 -3.40 1.81
CA LEU A 57 -15.04 -4.34 1.53
C LEU A 57 -16.30 -4.06 2.36
N GLN A 58 -16.26 -3.14 3.31
CA GLN A 58 -17.45 -2.74 4.06
C GLN A 58 -18.49 -2.05 3.15
N ASP A 59 -18.02 -1.34 2.10
CA ASP A 59 -18.88 -0.94 0.99
C ASP A 59 -18.65 -1.88 -0.21
N LYS A 60 -19.36 -3.01 -0.23
CA LYS A 60 -19.23 -4.03 -1.29
C LYS A 60 -19.57 -3.50 -2.69
N GLU A 61 -20.52 -2.58 -2.78
CA GLU A 61 -20.92 -2.02 -4.08
C GLU A 61 -19.83 -1.10 -4.63
N ARG A 62 -19.27 -0.22 -3.81
CA ARG A 62 -18.16 0.67 -4.21
C ARG A 62 -16.90 -0.12 -4.52
N PHE A 63 -16.62 -1.17 -3.71
CA PHE A 63 -15.50 -2.08 -3.95
C PHE A 63 -15.62 -2.79 -5.31
N ARG A 64 -16.82 -3.33 -5.62
CA ARG A 64 -17.09 -3.95 -6.92
C ARG A 64 -16.91 -2.95 -8.06
N LYS A 65 -17.49 -1.73 -7.95
CA LYS A 65 -17.34 -0.67 -8.95
C LYS A 65 -15.86 -0.29 -9.17
N LEU A 66 -15.05 -0.23 -8.11
CA LEU A 66 -13.61 0.02 -8.21
C LEU A 66 -12.92 -1.07 -9.03
N LEU A 67 -13.21 -2.35 -8.75
CA LEU A 67 -12.61 -3.48 -9.47
C LEU A 67 -13.11 -3.63 -10.92
N GLU A 68 -14.32 -3.21 -11.21
CA GLU A 68 -14.92 -3.23 -12.55
C GLU A 68 -14.65 -1.97 -13.38
N ASN A 69 -13.90 -1.01 -12.84
CA ASN A 69 -13.62 0.25 -13.51
C ASN A 69 -12.80 0.02 -14.78
N LYS A 70 -13.42 0.32 -15.94
CA LYS A 70 -12.79 0.15 -17.24
C LYS A 70 -11.93 1.34 -17.66
N LYS A 71 -12.24 2.54 -17.13
CA LYS A 71 -11.46 3.74 -17.41
C LYS A 71 -10.13 3.70 -16.67
N TYR A 72 -10.16 3.31 -15.41
CA TYR A 72 -9.00 3.18 -14.55
C TYR A 72 -8.95 1.76 -13.95
N PRO A 73 -8.46 0.77 -14.68
CA PRO A 73 -8.41 -0.61 -14.21
C PRO A 73 -7.57 -0.74 -12.92
N VAL A 74 -8.03 -1.56 -11.98
CA VAL A 74 -7.37 -1.76 -10.67
C VAL A 74 -7.14 -3.24 -10.44
N GLN A 75 -5.99 -3.57 -9.89
CA GLN A 75 -5.64 -4.88 -9.35
C GLN A 75 -5.31 -4.73 -7.87
N ILE A 76 -5.81 -5.63 -7.03
CA ILE A 76 -5.59 -5.59 -5.59
C ILE A 76 -5.02 -6.92 -5.10
N ILE A 77 -3.97 -6.85 -4.28
CA ILE A 77 -3.37 -8.01 -3.62
C ILE A 77 -3.45 -7.81 -2.11
N PHE A 78 -4.06 -8.76 -1.43
CA PHE A 78 -3.97 -8.92 0.01
C PHE A 78 -2.97 -10.02 0.33
N ALA A 79 -2.12 -9.82 1.33
CA ALA A 79 -1.18 -10.84 1.77
C ALA A 79 -0.94 -10.76 3.27
N GLY A 80 -0.74 -11.89 3.89
CA GLY A 80 -0.46 -11.95 5.32
C GLY A 80 -0.91 -13.25 5.94
N LYS A 81 -0.82 -13.29 7.26
CA LYS A 81 -1.34 -14.41 8.05
C LYS A 81 -1.96 -13.89 9.35
N PRO A 82 -3.13 -14.43 9.75
CA PRO A 82 -3.68 -14.17 11.06
C PRO A 82 -2.86 -14.90 12.14
N TYR A 83 -2.96 -14.45 13.39
CA TYR A 83 -2.44 -15.21 14.51
C TYR A 83 -3.35 -16.44 14.76
N PRO A 84 -2.79 -17.63 15.09
CA PRO A 84 -3.53 -18.89 15.12
C PRO A 84 -4.75 -18.95 16.05
N VAL A 85 -4.80 -18.11 17.09
CA VAL A 85 -5.92 -18.04 18.05
C VAL A 85 -6.74 -16.74 17.92
N ASP A 86 -6.46 -15.91 16.93
CA ASP A 86 -7.26 -14.73 16.61
C ASP A 86 -8.37 -15.11 15.61
N PHE A 87 -9.46 -15.65 16.13
CA PHE A 87 -10.58 -16.12 15.30
C PHE A 87 -11.23 -15.02 14.47
N ALA A 88 -11.23 -13.77 14.96
CA ALA A 88 -11.75 -12.64 14.20
C ALA A 88 -10.85 -12.33 12.98
N ALA A 89 -9.53 -12.31 13.17
CA ALA A 89 -8.59 -12.13 12.08
C ALA A 89 -8.60 -13.29 11.08
N ILE A 90 -8.79 -14.53 11.55
CA ILE A 90 -8.98 -15.71 10.69
C ILE A 90 -10.24 -15.56 9.86
N SER A 91 -11.35 -15.13 10.46
CA SER A 91 -12.61 -14.88 9.75
C SER A 91 -12.44 -13.81 8.67
N THR A 92 -11.80 -12.68 9.01
CA THR A 92 -11.50 -11.62 8.02
C THR A 92 -10.66 -12.16 6.86
N PHE A 93 -9.63 -12.94 7.14
CA PHE A 93 -8.80 -13.55 6.11
C PHE A 93 -9.62 -14.47 5.19
N ASN A 94 -10.43 -15.36 5.77
CA ASN A 94 -11.27 -16.28 5.01
C ASN A 94 -12.31 -15.54 4.15
N ASN A 95 -12.92 -14.48 4.68
CA ASN A 95 -13.84 -13.64 3.91
C ASN A 95 -13.18 -12.98 2.71
N LEU A 96 -11.94 -12.50 2.85
CA LEU A 96 -11.16 -11.96 1.74
C LEU A 96 -10.83 -13.04 0.68
N VAL A 97 -10.51 -14.26 1.12
CA VAL A 97 -10.28 -15.40 0.22
C VAL A 97 -11.55 -15.71 -0.57
N GLU A 98 -12.71 -15.80 0.10
CA GLU A 98 -14.00 -16.06 -0.57
C GLU A 98 -14.35 -14.93 -1.54
N GLU A 99 -14.23 -13.67 -1.13
CA GLU A 99 -14.49 -12.53 -2.01
C GLU A 99 -13.58 -12.52 -3.22
N SER A 100 -12.31 -12.89 -3.04
CA SER A 100 -11.37 -12.95 -4.15
C SER A 100 -11.76 -13.91 -5.26
N LYS A 101 -12.57 -14.94 -4.99
CA LYS A 101 -13.06 -15.88 -6.00
C LYS A 101 -13.99 -15.23 -7.01
N ASN A 102 -14.66 -14.16 -6.61
CA ASN A 102 -15.60 -13.41 -7.45
C ASN A 102 -14.90 -12.40 -8.39
N HIS A 103 -13.63 -12.10 -8.16
CA HIS A 103 -12.91 -11.04 -8.87
C HIS A 103 -11.59 -11.54 -9.45
N LYS A 104 -11.43 -11.48 -10.79
CA LYS A 104 -10.19 -11.91 -11.48
C LYS A 104 -8.96 -11.03 -11.17
N ASN A 105 -9.19 -9.81 -10.73
CA ASN A 105 -8.20 -8.78 -10.43
C ASN A 105 -8.02 -8.52 -8.92
N MET A 106 -8.51 -9.42 -8.07
CA MET A 106 -8.24 -9.46 -6.64
C MET A 106 -7.56 -10.78 -6.29
N ALA A 107 -6.48 -10.73 -5.53
CA ALA A 107 -5.74 -11.92 -5.07
C ALA A 107 -5.50 -11.87 -3.55
N VAL A 108 -5.52 -13.03 -2.91
CA VAL A 108 -5.14 -13.19 -1.50
C VAL A 108 -4.01 -14.21 -1.43
N LEU A 109 -2.83 -13.77 -0.98
CA LEU A 109 -1.61 -14.59 -0.95
C LEU A 109 -1.31 -15.06 0.47
N THR A 110 -0.86 -16.31 0.56
CA THR A 110 -0.40 -16.94 1.80
C THR A 110 1.14 -17.01 1.85
N GLY A 111 1.70 -17.55 2.94
CA GLY A 111 3.16 -17.68 3.07
C GLY A 111 3.88 -16.32 3.15
N TYR A 112 3.26 -15.35 3.84
CA TYR A 112 3.82 -14.01 3.97
C TYR A 112 5.08 -14.02 4.83
N GLU A 113 6.22 -14.19 4.16
CA GLU A 113 7.58 -14.15 4.68
C GLU A 113 8.37 -13.03 3.99
N LEU A 114 9.64 -12.84 4.36
CA LEU A 114 10.47 -11.74 3.84
C LEU A 114 10.57 -11.72 2.31
N SER A 115 10.67 -12.88 1.68
CA SER A 115 10.77 -13.01 0.21
C SER A 115 9.49 -12.52 -0.50
N LEU A 116 8.32 -12.93 -0.01
CA LEU A 116 7.04 -12.44 -0.54
C LEU A 116 6.84 -10.96 -0.25
N SER A 117 7.16 -10.50 0.98
CA SER A 117 7.09 -9.10 1.35
C SER A 117 7.94 -8.21 0.43
N LYS A 118 9.18 -8.62 0.12
CA LYS A 118 10.06 -7.94 -0.85
C LYS A 118 9.41 -7.87 -2.23
N SER A 119 8.94 -9.01 -2.75
CA SER A 119 8.33 -9.07 -4.07
C SER A 119 7.09 -8.17 -4.18
N LEU A 120 6.23 -8.18 -3.16
CA LEU A 120 5.03 -7.35 -3.13
C LEU A 120 5.34 -5.85 -3.13
N LYS A 121 6.33 -5.39 -2.37
CA LYS A 121 6.77 -3.98 -2.36
C LYS A 121 7.33 -3.56 -3.71
N GLN A 122 8.09 -4.42 -4.36
CA GLN A 122 8.62 -4.18 -5.70
C GLN A 122 7.54 -4.17 -6.79
N GLY A 123 6.50 -4.98 -6.62
CA GLY A 123 5.43 -5.17 -7.60
C GLY A 123 4.17 -4.36 -7.38
N SER A 124 4.08 -3.52 -6.34
CA SER A 124 2.94 -2.64 -6.09
C SER A 124 3.20 -1.22 -6.57
N ASP A 125 2.17 -0.55 -7.06
CA ASP A 125 2.20 0.90 -7.31
C ASP A 125 1.84 1.66 -6.03
N VAL A 126 0.86 1.15 -5.28
CA VAL A 126 0.45 1.68 -3.98
C VAL A 126 0.53 0.62 -2.88
N TRP A 127 1.06 1.01 -1.74
CA TRP A 127 1.09 0.26 -0.50
C TRP A 127 0.07 0.83 0.47
N LEU A 128 -1.01 0.06 0.69
CA LEU A 128 -2.12 0.49 1.56
C LEU A 128 -1.80 0.20 3.03
N ILE A 129 -1.84 1.26 3.85
CA ILE A 129 -1.61 1.22 5.30
C ILE A 129 -2.78 1.93 5.99
N ASN A 130 -3.74 1.19 6.49
CA ASN A 130 -4.97 1.74 7.02
C ASN A 130 -5.32 1.27 8.45
N PRO A 131 -4.35 1.30 9.41
CA PRO A 131 -4.69 1.00 10.79
C PRO A 131 -5.65 2.06 11.35
N ARG A 132 -6.37 1.70 12.41
CA ARG A 132 -7.01 2.74 13.24
C ARG A 132 -5.93 3.60 13.87
N VAL A 133 -6.11 4.90 13.77
CA VAL A 133 -5.14 5.88 14.28
C VAL A 133 -4.87 5.68 15.78
N LEU A 134 -3.64 5.92 16.20
CA LEU A 134 -3.08 5.67 17.54
C LEU A 134 -2.92 4.16 17.89
N ARG A 135 -2.87 3.28 16.90
CA ARG A 135 -2.66 1.84 17.11
C ARG A 135 -1.33 1.33 16.55
N GLU A 136 -0.69 2.04 15.64
CA GLU A 136 0.65 1.70 15.15
C GLU A 136 1.70 2.55 15.87
N ALA A 137 2.72 1.91 16.42
CA ALA A 137 3.83 2.63 17.06
C ALA A 137 4.76 3.29 16.03
N SER A 138 5.04 2.62 14.92
CA SER A 138 5.85 3.11 13.80
C SER A 138 5.51 2.33 12.53
N GLY A 139 6.09 1.15 12.34
CA GLY A 139 5.92 0.30 11.15
C GLY A 139 6.97 0.59 10.09
N THR A 140 7.69 -0.47 9.67
CA THR A 140 8.78 -0.36 8.68
C THR A 140 8.35 -0.76 7.27
N SER A 141 7.16 -1.36 7.12
CA SER A 141 6.71 -1.87 5.82
C SER A 141 6.46 -0.77 4.79
N GLY A 142 5.92 0.37 5.23
CA GLY A 142 5.73 1.54 4.39
C GLY A 142 7.05 2.19 3.98
N MET A 143 8.02 2.31 4.89
CA MET A 143 9.36 2.81 4.59
C MET A 143 10.00 1.99 3.46
N THR A 144 10.02 0.67 3.62
CA THR A 144 10.60 -0.23 2.62
C THR A 144 9.77 -0.33 1.34
N ALA A 145 8.46 -0.06 1.37
CA ALA A 145 7.64 0.08 0.17
C ALA A 145 8.04 1.33 -0.63
N SER A 146 8.16 2.49 0.04
CA SER A 146 8.66 3.72 -0.61
C SER A 146 10.04 3.53 -1.22
N MET A 147 10.98 2.88 -0.54
CA MET A 147 12.31 2.53 -1.08
C MET A 147 12.24 1.66 -2.35
N ASN A 148 11.13 0.99 -2.60
CA ASN A 148 10.91 0.10 -3.74
C ASN A 148 9.88 0.66 -4.74
N ALA A 149 9.77 1.97 -4.83
CA ALA A 149 8.87 2.66 -5.76
C ALA A 149 7.39 2.27 -5.61
N SER A 150 6.93 2.08 -4.37
CA SER A 150 5.53 1.86 -4.02
C SER A 150 5.06 2.99 -3.10
N VAL A 151 4.15 3.83 -3.59
CA VAL A 151 3.67 5.01 -2.86
C VAL A 151 2.74 4.59 -1.71
N ASN A 152 2.91 5.19 -0.54
CA ASN A 152 2.02 4.90 0.58
C ASN A 152 0.67 5.63 0.42
N LEU A 153 -0.41 4.88 0.58
CA LEU A 153 -1.73 5.40 0.90
C LEU A 153 -2.04 4.97 2.34
N SER A 154 -2.16 5.93 3.25
CA SER A 154 -2.17 5.63 4.68
C SER A 154 -3.14 6.49 5.47
N THR A 155 -3.63 5.95 6.58
CA THR A 155 -4.09 6.79 7.70
C THR A 155 -2.90 7.49 8.36
N ASP A 156 -3.14 8.61 9.03
CA ASP A 156 -2.11 9.44 9.65
C ASP A 156 -1.68 8.83 11.00
N ASP A 157 -0.94 7.72 10.95
CA ASP A 157 -0.50 6.95 12.11
C ASP A 157 0.90 6.33 11.92
N GLY A 158 1.50 5.91 13.01
CA GLY A 158 2.84 5.31 13.01
C GLY A 158 3.92 6.29 12.53
N TRP A 159 4.70 5.91 11.54
CA TRP A 159 5.78 6.72 10.96
C TRP A 159 5.32 7.79 9.95
N ILE A 160 4.06 7.69 9.49
CA ILE A 160 3.52 8.56 8.45
C ILE A 160 3.59 10.04 8.82
N PRO A 161 3.24 10.48 10.04
CA PRO A 161 3.35 11.89 10.43
C PRO A 161 4.77 12.49 10.30
N GLU A 162 5.81 11.66 10.37
CA GLU A 162 7.20 12.10 10.24
C GLU A 162 7.66 12.20 8.77
N PHE A 163 7.00 11.47 7.88
CA PHE A 163 7.43 11.29 6.50
C PHE A 163 6.55 12.00 5.48
N ALA A 164 5.22 11.93 5.67
CA ALA A 164 4.27 12.18 4.61
C ALA A 164 4.14 13.67 4.26
N LYS A 165 4.33 13.95 2.97
CA LYS A 165 3.94 15.19 2.30
C LYS A 165 2.80 14.83 1.34
N ASN A 166 1.54 15.03 1.80
CA ASN A 166 0.34 14.57 1.09
C ASN A 166 0.31 15.06 -0.37
N GLY A 167 0.09 14.17 -1.32
CA GLY A 167 0.11 14.45 -2.76
C GLY A 167 1.51 14.65 -3.36
N VAL A 168 2.57 14.65 -2.55
CA VAL A 168 3.96 14.89 -2.99
C VAL A 168 4.82 13.63 -2.92
N ASN A 169 4.77 12.88 -1.82
CA ASN A 169 5.50 11.61 -1.64
C ASN A 169 4.63 10.46 -1.12
N SER A 170 3.38 10.76 -0.78
CA SER A 170 2.40 9.82 -0.22
C SER A 170 1.01 10.41 -0.32
N PHE A 171 -0.01 9.58 -0.02
CA PHE A 171 -1.38 10.03 0.14
C PHE A 171 -1.86 9.67 1.55
N VAL A 172 -2.43 10.65 2.25
CA VAL A 172 -2.80 10.48 3.66
C VAL A 172 -4.29 10.76 3.83
N VAL A 173 -4.97 9.85 4.50
CA VAL A 173 -6.37 10.01 4.90
C VAL A 173 -6.45 11.16 5.90
N PRO A 174 -7.30 12.18 5.67
CA PRO A 174 -7.52 13.24 6.63
C PRO A 174 -8.00 12.68 7.98
N LYS A 175 -7.53 13.29 9.08
CA LYS A 175 -7.91 12.83 10.43
C LYS A 175 -9.42 12.95 10.65
N ALA A 176 -10.03 11.89 11.16
CA ALA A 176 -11.39 11.92 11.69
C ALA A 176 -11.44 12.67 13.04
N ASP A 177 -12.62 13.08 13.47
CA ASP A 177 -12.84 13.61 14.81
C ASP A 177 -12.96 12.47 15.83
N TYR A 178 -11.81 11.89 16.18
CA TYR A 178 -11.73 10.72 17.06
C TYR A 178 -12.33 10.94 18.46
N ALA A 179 -12.48 12.19 18.89
CA ALA A 179 -13.03 12.51 20.21
C ALA A 179 -14.56 12.37 20.25
N ASN A 180 -15.22 12.62 19.11
CA ASN A 180 -16.69 12.70 19.04
C ASN A 180 -17.33 11.60 18.17
N MET A 181 -16.53 10.79 17.48
CA MET A 181 -17.03 9.72 16.60
C MET A 181 -16.93 8.34 17.24
N SER A 182 -17.92 7.50 16.98
CA SER A 182 -17.82 6.08 17.33
C SER A 182 -16.75 5.38 16.47
N VAL A 183 -16.28 4.20 16.90
CA VAL A 183 -15.33 3.39 16.11
C VAL A 183 -15.91 3.05 14.73
N PHE A 184 -17.22 2.79 14.66
CA PHE A 184 -17.93 2.52 13.41
C PHE A 184 -17.95 3.74 12.49
N ASP A 185 -18.23 4.93 13.02
CA ASP A 185 -18.25 6.17 12.24
C ASP A 185 -16.85 6.53 11.73
N VAL A 186 -15.80 6.32 12.56
CA VAL A 186 -14.40 6.48 12.15
C VAL A 186 -14.03 5.51 11.02
N ASP A 187 -14.40 4.23 11.14
CA ASP A 187 -14.13 3.25 10.08
C ASP A 187 -14.84 3.63 8.78
N ASN A 188 -16.10 4.08 8.84
CA ASN A 188 -16.85 4.57 7.68
C ASN A 188 -16.21 5.84 7.08
N TYR A 189 -15.78 6.78 7.90
CA TYR A 189 -15.10 7.99 7.46
C TYR A 189 -13.81 7.63 6.72
N ASP A 190 -12.92 6.87 7.36
CA ASP A 190 -11.63 6.47 6.77
C ASP A 190 -11.84 5.69 5.46
N MET A 191 -12.81 4.78 5.42
CA MET A 191 -13.16 4.04 4.21
C MET A 191 -13.55 4.97 3.05
N ASN A 192 -14.45 5.92 3.31
CA ASN A 192 -14.87 6.88 2.30
C ASN A 192 -13.71 7.75 1.81
N GLN A 193 -12.88 8.25 2.73
CA GLN A 193 -11.68 9.03 2.38
C GLN A 193 -10.68 8.21 1.55
N LEU A 194 -10.46 6.94 1.87
CA LEU A 194 -9.61 6.06 1.08
C LEU A 194 -10.12 5.91 -0.35
N TYR A 195 -11.41 5.69 -0.52
CA TYR A 195 -12.03 5.64 -1.85
C TYR A 195 -11.92 6.96 -2.59
N ASP A 196 -12.21 8.08 -1.93
CA ASP A 196 -12.15 9.40 -2.55
C ASP A 196 -10.72 9.74 -3.03
N ILE A 197 -9.71 9.40 -2.24
CA ILE A 197 -8.31 9.57 -2.63
C ILE A 197 -7.95 8.64 -3.81
N LEU A 198 -8.35 7.37 -3.76
CA LEU A 198 -8.11 6.43 -4.85
C LEU A 198 -8.78 6.88 -6.15
N GLU A 199 -10.08 7.17 -6.11
CA GLU A 199 -10.90 7.43 -7.28
C GLU A 199 -10.63 8.80 -7.91
N ASN A 200 -10.37 9.84 -7.08
CA ASN A 200 -10.29 11.22 -7.53
C ASN A 200 -8.86 11.78 -7.62
N GLN A 201 -7.88 11.14 -6.97
CA GLN A 201 -6.49 11.61 -6.98
C GLN A 201 -5.55 10.59 -7.60
N ILE A 202 -5.42 9.40 -7.02
CA ILE A 202 -4.40 8.41 -7.39
C ILE A 202 -4.65 7.84 -8.79
N LEU A 203 -5.84 7.28 -9.04
CA LEU A 203 -6.12 6.63 -10.31
C LEU A 203 -6.09 7.59 -11.51
N PRO A 204 -6.69 8.81 -11.46
CA PRO A 204 -6.52 9.79 -12.50
C PRO A 204 -5.06 10.21 -12.72
N MET A 205 -4.28 10.38 -11.64
CA MET A 205 -2.85 10.71 -11.75
C MET A 205 -2.07 9.60 -12.41
N TYR A 206 -2.27 8.35 -12.01
CA TYR A 206 -1.58 7.19 -12.57
C TYR A 206 -1.82 7.00 -14.06
N TYR A 207 -3.07 7.18 -14.52
CA TYR A 207 -3.46 6.90 -15.91
C TYR A 207 -3.42 8.09 -16.84
N GLU A 208 -3.71 9.29 -16.37
CA GLU A 208 -3.83 10.49 -17.22
C GLU A 208 -2.63 11.42 -17.08
N ARG A 209 -1.87 11.34 -15.98
CA ARG A 209 -0.75 12.21 -15.66
C ARG A 209 0.47 11.40 -15.18
N PRO A 210 1.01 10.49 -16.02
CA PRO A 210 2.05 9.54 -15.62
C PRO A 210 3.35 10.22 -15.15
N ASP A 211 3.67 11.39 -15.65
CA ASP A 211 4.86 12.14 -15.21
C ASP A 211 4.69 12.70 -13.79
N GLU A 212 3.50 13.19 -13.43
CA GLU A 212 3.21 13.60 -12.05
C GLU A 212 3.26 12.38 -11.12
N TRP A 213 2.70 11.25 -11.53
CA TRP A 213 2.78 10.02 -10.77
C TRP A 213 4.22 9.59 -10.52
N ARG A 214 5.04 9.60 -11.58
CA ARG A 214 6.48 9.27 -11.48
C ARG A 214 7.21 10.20 -10.54
N GLN A 215 6.86 11.49 -10.54
CA GLN A 215 7.46 12.45 -9.61
C GLN A 215 7.11 12.13 -8.16
N VAL A 216 5.86 11.77 -7.86
CA VAL A 216 5.45 11.32 -6.51
C VAL A 216 6.26 10.10 -6.08
N VAL A 217 6.45 9.14 -6.98
CA VAL A 217 7.25 7.94 -6.70
C VAL A 217 8.71 8.28 -6.41
N LYS A 218 9.33 9.14 -7.23
CA LYS A 218 10.72 9.61 -7.02
C LYS A 218 10.87 10.35 -5.70
N ASN A 219 9.97 11.28 -5.40
CA ASN A 219 9.96 12.00 -4.13
C ASN A 219 9.87 11.05 -2.93
N ALA A 220 9.00 10.02 -3.01
CA ALA A 220 8.86 9.02 -1.96
C ALA A 220 10.17 8.23 -1.74
N MET A 221 10.86 7.85 -2.82
CA MET A 221 12.12 7.13 -2.75
C MET A 221 13.25 7.98 -2.16
N ASP A 222 13.35 9.23 -2.57
CA ASP A 222 14.40 10.15 -2.13
C ASP A 222 14.21 10.53 -0.66
N ASP A 223 13.03 10.99 -0.27
CA ASP A 223 12.72 11.38 1.10
C ASP A 223 12.91 10.23 2.10
N VAL A 224 12.48 9.00 1.76
CA VAL A 224 12.63 7.85 2.65
C VAL A 224 14.07 7.39 2.77
N LYS A 225 14.84 7.47 1.69
CA LYS A 225 16.27 7.09 1.67
C LYS A 225 17.09 8.03 2.53
N GLU A 226 16.79 9.31 2.50
CA GLU A 226 17.52 10.31 3.27
C GLU A 226 17.25 10.17 4.77
N GLN A 227 15.98 10.03 5.15
CA GLN A 227 15.58 10.15 6.56
C GLN A 227 15.45 8.80 7.29
N PHE A 228 15.10 7.72 6.59
CA PHE A 228 14.75 6.43 7.21
C PHE A 228 15.72 5.29 6.84
N ASN A 229 17.00 5.59 6.62
CA ASN A 229 18.02 4.57 6.40
C ASN A 229 18.67 4.11 7.71
N SER A 230 19.19 2.88 7.71
CA SER A 230 19.81 2.25 8.87
C SER A 230 21.12 2.91 9.30
N ASP A 231 21.86 3.46 8.34
CA ASP A 231 23.18 4.05 8.60
C ASP A 231 23.02 5.35 9.40
N ARG A 232 22.06 6.21 9.00
CA ARG A 232 21.71 7.40 9.78
C ARG A 232 21.26 7.04 11.19
N MET A 233 20.37 6.03 11.31
CA MET A 233 19.88 5.57 12.62
C MET A 233 21.02 5.10 13.51
N ALA A 234 21.95 4.30 12.98
CA ALA A 234 23.09 3.80 13.73
C ALA A 234 24.03 4.96 14.15
N ASP A 235 24.29 5.90 13.26
CA ASP A 235 25.13 7.08 13.53
C ASP A 235 24.54 7.95 14.64
N GLU A 236 23.24 8.19 14.62
CA GLU A 236 22.54 8.92 15.70
C GLU A 236 22.56 8.17 17.03
N TYR A 237 22.39 6.84 17.04
CA TYR A 237 22.54 6.06 18.27
C TYR A 237 23.94 6.18 18.84
N TYR A 238 25.00 6.10 18.01
CA TYR A 238 26.36 6.29 18.47
C TYR A 238 26.58 7.69 19.03
N LYS A 239 26.11 8.72 18.35
CA LYS A 239 26.31 10.13 18.77
C LYS A 239 25.54 10.48 20.04
N ILE A 240 24.30 10.00 20.17
CA ILE A 240 23.36 10.47 21.21
C ILE A 240 23.36 9.53 22.42
N MET A 241 23.48 8.21 22.21
CA MET A 241 23.31 7.23 23.29
C MET A 241 24.61 6.62 23.81
N TYR A 242 25.60 6.41 22.92
CA TYR A 242 26.79 5.64 23.30
C TYR A 242 28.04 6.48 23.52
N ASN A 243 28.08 7.72 23.09
CA ASN A 243 29.21 8.64 23.28
C ASN A 243 28.93 9.76 24.31
N ASN A 244 27.98 9.59 25.20
CA ASN A 244 27.73 10.48 26.36
C ASN A 244 28.41 9.94 27.61
#